data_64c88711865fd8fb0c5f388423459698
#
_entry.id   64c88711865fd8fb0c5f388423459698
#
_cell.length_a   1.000
_cell.length_b   1.000
_cell.length_c   1.000
_cell.angle_alpha   90.00
_cell.angle_beta   90.00
_cell.angle_gamma   90.00
#
_symmetry.space_group_name_H-M   'P 1'
#
loop_
_entity.id
_entity.type
_entity.pdbx_description
1 polymer ?
#
loop_
_entity_poly.entity_id
_entity_poly.type
_entity_poly.pdbx_seq_one_letter_code
_entity_poly.pdbx_strand_id
1 'polypeptide(L)'
;MEVFSVFATLSLVDMISGPLDRVRRAMRSVEGGVATLGQRMGNLALAMAPVALAAGVMLGAFGMAASKAMAFESAMADVAKVVNFETQSEFQAMNKTVMDMAGRIPMAADGIAAIIAAAGQSGVAKQDLAEFAEQAAKMGVAFDLTGDQAGKMMSDWRAGMNLTLPQVYSLADAVNHLSNNMNATAPALGEVIQRVGAVAMVCGLSETKVAALGAAFLSAGASPEVAATALKSFTTTLVKGTAMSKNQAAAFRSLGFSATQMAKDMQRDAQGTIFKVLQALADKPKELQMSLLTEMFGQESLGAIAPLLKNMGNLSQ
;
A
#
# COMPACT_ATOMS: atom_id res chain seq x y z
N MET A 1 -13.45 19.79 -26.89
CA MET A 1 -13.24 18.82 -25.79
C MET A 1 -13.94 19.22 -24.47
N GLU A 2 -14.32 20.47 -24.28
CA GLU A 2 -14.97 20.93 -23.04
C GLU A 2 -16.47 20.59 -22.91
N VAL A 3 -17.17 20.40 -24.02
CA VAL A 3 -18.62 20.10 -24.00
C VAL A 3 -18.89 18.67 -23.51
N PHE A 4 -18.01 17.71 -23.81
CA PHE A 4 -18.15 16.33 -23.37
C PHE A 4 -17.95 16.15 -21.86
N SER A 5 -17.05 16.94 -21.24
CA SER A 5 -16.83 16.89 -19.79
C SER A 5 -18.03 17.43 -19.00
N VAL A 6 -18.70 18.46 -19.53
CA VAL A 6 -19.91 19.04 -18.91
C VAL A 6 -21.09 18.08 -18.97
N PHE A 7 -21.27 17.35 -20.10
CA PHE A 7 -22.34 16.36 -20.21
C PHE A 7 -22.10 15.12 -19.32
N ALA A 8 -20.86 14.67 -19.21
CA ALA A 8 -20.52 13.57 -18.29
C ALA A 8 -20.75 13.97 -16.82
N THR A 9 -20.41 15.20 -16.45
CA THR A 9 -20.64 15.73 -15.10
C THR A 9 -22.13 15.92 -14.78
N LEU A 10 -22.92 16.42 -15.74
CA LEU A 10 -24.37 16.57 -15.58
C LEU A 10 -25.10 15.23 -15.48
N SER A 11 -24.73 14.24 -16.30
CA SER A 11 -25.34 12.90 -16.23
C SER A 11 -24.93 12.15 -14.96
N LEU A 12 -23.75 12.40 -14.41
CA LEU A 12 -23.30 11.84 -13.13
C LEU A 12 -24.09 12.43 -11.96
N VAL A 13 -24.34 13.74 -11.97
CA VAL A 13 -25.16 14.42 -10.96
C VAL A 13 -26.59 13.87 -10.96
N ASP A 14 -27.17 13.60 -12.12
CA ASP A 14 -28.51 13.00 -12.21
C ASP A 14 -28.56 11.54 -11.71
N MET A 15 -27.50 10.74 -11.90
CA MET A 15 -27.41 9.39 -11.39
C MET A 15 -27.30 9.32 -9.85
N ILE A 16 -26.73 10.33 -9.20
CA ILE A 16 -26.51 10.38 -7.75
C ILE A 16 -27.69 11.08 -7.05
N SER A 17 -28.33 12.06 -7.70
CA SER A 17 -29.39 12.88 -7.11
C SER A 17 -30.63 12.03 -6.72
N GLY A 18 -31.01 11.06 -7.55
CA GLY A 18 -32.17 10.19 -7.31
C GLY A 18 -32.08 9.33 -6.04
N PRO A 19 -30.98 8.61 -5.79
CA PRO A 19 -30.74 7.89 -4.54
C PRO A 19 -30.64 8.80 -3.30
N LEU A 20 -29.91 9.92 -3.39
CA LEU A 20 -29.79 10.91 -2.33
C LEU A 20 -31.13 11.53 -1.91
N ASP A 21 -32.02 11.82 -2.87
CA ASP A 21 -33.35 12.34 -2.59
C ASP A 21 -34.28 11.27 -1.96
N ARG A 22 -34.06 10.00 -2.25
CA ARG A 22 -34.75 8.90 -1.56
C ARG A 22 -34.32 8.77 -0.10
N VAL A 23 -33.00 8.83 0.16
CA VAL A 23 -32.44 8.80 1.52
C VAL A 23 -32.89 10.04 2.31
N ARG A 24 -32.82 11.23 1.71
CA ARG A 24 -33.32 12.48 2.35
C ARG A 24 -34.81 12.44 2.63
N ARG A 25 -35.64 11.84 1.76
CA ARG A 25 -37.07 11.66 2.03
C ARG A 25 -37.33 10.65 3.14
N ALA A 26 -36.57 9.53 3.17
CA ALA A 26 -36.63 8.55 4.24
C ALA A 26 -36.21 9.16 5.58
N MET A 27 -35.11 9.96 5.62
CA MET A 27 -34.70 10.67 6.84
C MET A 27 -35.74 11.66 7.32
N ARG A 28 -36.36 12.49 6.43
CA ARG A 28 -37.42 13.42 6.81
C ARG A 28 -38.68 12.74 7.30
N SER A 29 -39.02 11.56 6.77
CA SER A 29 -40.14 10.76 7.26
C SER A 29 -39.88 10.17 8.65
N VAL A 30 -38.60 9.84 8.95
CA VAL A 30 -38.18 9.37 10.27
C VAL A 30 -38.18 10.54 11.28
N GLU A 31 -37.64 11.71 10.90
CA GLU A 31 -37.67 12.92 11.74
C GLU A 31 -39.12 13.37 12.06
N GLY A 32 -40.01 13.34 11.06
CA GLY A 32 -41.44 13.64 11.26
C GLY A 32 -42.14 12.61 12.17
N GLY A 33 -41.80 11.33 12.03
CA GLY A 33 -42.32 10.25 12.88
C GLY A 33 -41.85 10.34 14.34
N VAL A 34 -40.57 10.70 14.52
CA VAL A 34 -39.98 10.86 15.86
C VAL A 34 -40.52 12.09 16.58
N ALA A 35 -40.73 13.22 15.88
CA ALA A 35 -41.33 14.42 16.50
C ALA A 35 -42.76 14.17 16.93
N THR A 36 -43.58 13.45 16.16
CA THR A 36 -44.94 13.07 16.51
C THR A 36 -45.01 12.00 17.63
N LEU A 37 -44.03 11.07 17.67
CA LEU A 37 -43.89 10.13 18.78
C LEU A 37 -43.50 10.86 20.07
N GLY A 38 -42.53 11.80 20.01
CA GLY A 38 -42.06 12.59 21.12
C GLY A 38 -43.20 13.45 21.78
N GLN A 39 -44.05 14.08 20.94
CA GLN A 39 -45.22 14.82 21.46
C GLN A 39 -46.28 13.92 22.08
N ARG A 40 -46.49 12.71 21.56
CA ARG A 40 -47.44 11.73 22.14
C ARG A 40 -46.89 11.04 23.40
N MET A 41 -45.58 10.89 23.52
CA MET A 41 -44.91 10.29 24.69
C MET A 41 -44.67 11.26 25.83
N GLY A 42 -44.72 12.57 25.62
CA GLY A 42 -44.62 13.57 26.69
C GLY A 42 -45.69 13.42 27.76
N ASN A 43 -46.84 12.83 27.47
CA ASN A 43 -47.90 12.53 28.41
C ASN A 43 -47.81 11.11 29.05
N LEU A 44 -46.85 10.27 28.64
CA LEU A 44 -46.64 8.91 29.16
C LEU A 44 -45.28 8.75 29.89
N ALA A 45 -44.56 9.84 30.10
CA ALA A 45 -43.13 9.84 30.47
C ALA A 45 -42.83 9.28 31.89
N LEU A 46 -43.83 9.03 32.71
CA LEU A 46 -43.62 8.52 34.08
C LEU A 46 -43.68 6.99 34.22
N ALA A 47 -44.08 6.28 33.17
CA ALA A 47 -44.21 4.81 33.23
C ALA A 47 -43.21 4.03 32.34
N MET A 48 -42.39 4.70 31.51
CA MET A 48 -41.65 4.06 30.42
C MET A 48 -40.16 4.46 30.32
N ALA A 49 -39.46 4.64 31.42
CA ALA A 49 -37.99 4.85 31.40
C ALA A 49 -37.18 3.79 30.63
N PRO A 50 -37.53 2.49 30.58
CA PRO A 50 -36.79 1.52 29.76
C PRO A 50 -37.02 1.65 28.26
N VAL A 51 -38.17 2.25 27.84
CA VAL A 51 -38.48 2.40 26.40
C VAL A 51 -37.74 3.59 25.77
N ALA A 52 -37.46 4.63 26.53
CA ALA A 52 -36.67 5.78 26.05
C ALA A 52 -35.22 5.40 25.75
N LEU A 53 -34.63 4.48 26.52
CA LEU A 53 -33.30 3.92 26.24
C LEU A 53 -33.29 3.08 24.96
N ALA A 54 -34.32 2.25 24.73
CA ALA A 54 -34.44 1.45 23.53
C ALA A 54 -34.66 2.31 22.25
N ALA A 55 -35.43 3.41 22.35
CA ALA A 55 -35.62 4.35 21.26
C ALA A 55 -34.33 5.14 20.93
N GLY A 56 -33.56 5.54 21.94
CA GLY A 56 -32.27 6.18 21.77
C GLY A 56 -31.24 5.30 21.08
N VAL A 57 -31.20 4.00 21.42
CA VAL A 57 -30.34 3.01 20.77
C VAL A 57 -30.76 2.77 19.31
N MET A 58 -32.08 2.68 19.03
CA MET A 58 -32.56 2.56 17.66
C MET A 58 -32.22 3.79 16.81
N LEU A 59 -32.44 5.01 17.32
CA LEU A 59 -32.11 6.24 16.61
C LEU A 59 -30.60 6.35 16.32
N GLY A 60 -29.76 5.96 17.28
CA GLY A 60 -28.32 5.89 17.11
C GLY A 60 -27.92 4.85 16.04
N ALA A 61 -28.55 3.68 16.05
CA ALA A 61 -28.28 2.64 15.04
C ALA A 61 -28.73 3.06 13.62
N PHE A 62 -29.88 3.71 13.48
CA PHE A 62 -30.34 4.25 12.19
C PHE A 62 -29.45 5.41 11.70
N GLY A 63 -28.99 6.28 12.60
CA GLY A 63 -28.06 7.37 12.28
C GLY A 63 -26.71 6.84 11.78
N MET A 64 -26.16 5.81 12.43
CA MET A 64 -24.92 5.16 11.99
C MET A 64 -25.11 4.42 10.66
N ALA A 65 -26.21 3.71 10.45
CA ALA A 65 -26.50 3.03 9.19
C ALA A 65 -26.64 4.02 8.04
N ALA A 66 -27.33 5.14 8.23
CA ALA A 66 -27.47 6.21 7.24
C ALA A 66 -26.11 6.87 6.92
N SER A 67 -25.28 7.12 7.94
CA SER A 67 -23.93 7.68 7.76
C SER A 67 -23.05 6.73 6.94
N LYS A 68 -23.09 5.43 7.22
CA LYS A 68 -22.33 4.42 6.46
C LYS A 68 -22.81 4.28 5.02
N ALA A 69 -24.13 4.34 4.79
CA ALA A 69 -24.70 4.35 3.45
C ALA A 69 -24.25 5.58 2.64
N MET A 70 -24.27 6.77 3.25
CA MET A 70 -23.77 8.00 2.60
C MET A 70 -22.27 7.95 2.31
N ALA A 71 -21.46 7.38 3.23
CA ALA A 71 -20.03 7.20 3.01
C ALA A 71 -19.77 6.27 1.82
N PHE A 72 -20.49 5.16 1.75
CA PHE A 72 -20.40 4.23 0.62
C PHE A 72 -20.84 4.88 -0.71
N GLU A 73 -21.96 5.60 -0.74
CA GLU A 73 -22.40 6.30 -1.96
C GLU A 73 -21.37 7.35 -2.40
N SER A 74 -20.78 8.09 -1.46
CA SER A 74 -19.72 9.05 -1.77
C SER A 74 -18.48 8.35 -2.34
N ALA A 75 -18.03 7.25 -1.75
CA ALA A 75 -16.89 6.48 -2.22
C ALA A 75 -17.15 5.89 -3.62
N MET A 76 -18.37 5.40 -3.89
CA MET A 76 -18.75 4.91 -5.22
C MET A 76 -18.88 6.02 -6.25
N ALA A 77 -19.21 7.25 -5.84
CA ALA A 77 -19.14 8.40 -6.72
C ALA A 77 -17.68 8.74 -7.12
N ASP A 78 -16.73 8.55 -6.21
CA ASP A 78 -15.30 8.70 -6.53
C ASP A 78 -14.83 7.59 -7.50
N VAL A 79 -15.30 6.36 -7.35
CA VAL A 79 -15.07 5.29 -8.33
C VAL A 79 -15.58 5.69 -9.71
N ALA A 80 -16.80 6.26 -9.80
CA ALA A 80 -17.39 6.66 -11.07
C ALA A 80 -16.64 7.81 -11.77
N LYS A 81 -15.84 8.60 -11.04
CA LYS A 81 -14.98 9.65 -11.64
C LYS A 81 -13.77 9.10 -12.37
N VAL A 82 -13.27 7.94 -11.96
CA VAL A 82 -11.99 7.38 -12.43
C VAL A 82 -12.17 6.09 -13.23
N VAL A 83 -13.31 5.42 -13.10
CA VAL A 83 -13.67 4.21 -13.85
C VAL A 83 -14.75 4.56 -14.87
N ASN A 84 -14.46 4.31 -16.15
CA ASN A 84 -15.44 4.56 -17.21
C ASN A 84 -16.47 3.43 -17.28
N PHE A 85 -17.67 3.66 -16.72
CA PHE A 85 -18.81 2.78 -16.85
C PHE A 85 -19.62 3.17 -18.09
N GLU A 86 -19.83 2.23 -19.01
CA GLU A 86 -20.60 2.48 -20.23
C GLU A 86 -22.11 2.52 -19.95
N THR A 87 -22.55 1.80 -18.91
CA THR A 87 -23.97 1.70 -18.55
C THR A 87 -24.16 1.81 -17.04
N GLN A 88 -25.37 2.20 -16.65
CA GLN A 88 -25.77 2.19 -15.24
C GLN A 88 -25.77 0.76 -14.65
N SER A 89 -26.03 -0.26 -15.48
CA SER A 89 -26.00 -1.66 -15.06
C SER A 89 -24.58 -2.10 -14.64
N GLU A 90 -23.53 -1.66 -15.35
CA GLU A 90 -22.14 -1.94 -14.96
C GLU A 90 -21.78 -1.27 -13.62
N PHE A 91 -22.21 -0.03 -13.41
CA PHE A 91 -22.00 0.65 -12.13
C PHE A 91 -22.72 -0.07 -10.98
N GLN A 92 -23.97 -0.52 -11.20
CA GLN A 92 -24.69 -1.30 -10.20
C GLN A 92 -24.05 -2.66 -9.94
N ALA A 93 -23.51 -3.32 -10.96
CA ALA A 93 -22.75 -4.55 -10.80
C ALA A 93 -21.49 -4.34 -9.95
N MET A 94 -20.78 -3.24 -10.15
CA MET A 94 -19.63 -2.88 -9.31
C MET A 94 -20.05 -2.58 -7.87
N ASN A 95 -21.15 -1.86 -7.63
CA ASN A 95 -21.71 -1.65 -6.29
C ASN A 95 -21.98 -2.97 -5.58
N LYS A 96 -22.62 -3.91 -6.29
CA LYS A 96 -22.89 -5.25 -5.75
C LYS A 96 -21.58 -5.98 -5.42
N THR A 97 -20.60 -5.94 -6.29
CA THR A 97 -19.30 -6.57 -6.09
C THR A 97 -18.61 -6.03 -4.82
N VAL A 98 -18.63 -4.72 -4.61
CA VAL A 98 -18.06 -4.09 -3.40
C VAL A 98 -18.79 -4.55 -2.14
N MET A 99 -20.13 -4.59 -2.18
CA MET A 99 -20.93 -5.05 -1.04
C MET A 99 -20.70 -6.54 -0.74
N ASP A 100 -20.60 -7.38 -1.77
CA ASP A 100 -20.30 -8.80 -1.62
C ASP A 100 -18.89 -9.02 -1.03
N MET A 101 -17.89 -8.19 -1.40
CA MET A 101 -16.55 -8.21 -0.80
C MET A 101 -16.59 -7.79 0.68
N ALA A 102 -17.30 -6.72 1.01
CA ALA A 102 -17.45 -6.25 2.38
C ALA A 102 -18.13 -7.28 3.30
N GLY A 103 -18.94 -8.17 2.74
CA GLY A 103 -19.52 -9.31 3.47
C GLY A 103 -18.53 -10.45 3.76
N ARG A 104 -17.38 -10.51 3.06
CA ARG A 104 -16.38 -11.59 3.15
C ARG A 104 -15.06 -11.14 3.77
N ILE A 105 -14.68 -9.90 3.56
CA ILE A 105 -13.42 -9.31 4.02
C ILE A 105 -13.74 -8.34 5.15
N PRO A 106 -13.01 -8.35 6.27
CA PRO A 106 -13.26 -7.45 7.40
C PRO A 106 -12.80 -6.01 7.10
N MET A 107 -13.33 -5.44 6.01
CA MET A 107 -13.13 -4.06 5.58
C MET A 107 -14.48 -3.46 5.19
N ALA A 108 -14.72 -2.20 5.57
CA ALA A 108 -15.96 -1.53 5.24
C ALA A 108 -16.11 -1.29 3.73
N ALA A 109 -17.33 -1.26 3.22
CA ALA A 109 -17.60 -1.13 1.78
C ALA A 109 -17.05 0.17 1.18
N ASP A 110 -17.08 1.28 1.92
CA ASP A 110 -16.45 2.54 1.54
C ASP A 110 -14.93 2.41 1.39
N GLY A 111 -14.27 1.63 2.25
CA GLY A 111 -12.85 1.31 2.13
C GLY A 111 -12.53 0.49 0.88
N ILE A 112 -13.35 -0.52 0.55
CA ILE A 112 -13.18 -1.30 -0.69
C ILE A 112 -13.42 -0.43 -1.92
N ALA A 113 -14.41 0.46 -1.89
CA ALA A 113 -14.66 1.41 -2.96
C ALA A 113 -13.46 2.37 -3.14
N ALA A 114 -12.83 2.84 -2.05
CA ALA A 114 -11.63 3.65 -2.12
C ALA A 114 -10.44 2.91 -2.79
N ILE A 115 -10.29 1.60 -2.53
CA ILE A 115 -9.30 0.78 -3.25
C ILE A 115 -9.58 0.78 -4.76
N ILE A 116 -10.84 0.57 -5.16
CA ILE A 116 -11.22 0.55 -6.58
C ILE A 116 -10.97 1.92 -7.23
N ALA A 117 -11.25 3.01 -6.52
CA ALA A 117 -10.96 4.36 -7.01
C ALA A 117 -9.45 4.57 -7.22
N ALA A 118 -8.61 4.19 -6.26
CA ALA A 118 -7.16 4.26 -6.37
C ALA A 118 -6.63 3.38 -7.54
N ALA A 119 -7.16 2.19 -7.70
CA ALA A 119 -6.82 1.27 -8.80
C ALA A 119 -7.21 1.86 -10.17
N GLY A 120 -8.43 2.39 -10.29
CA GLY A 120 -8.89 3.05 -11.52
C GLY A 120 -8.05 4.26 -11.88
N GLN A 121 -7.72 5.10 -10.91
CA GLN A 121 -6.83 6.25 -11.08
C GLN A 121 -5.42 5.84 -11.53
N SER A 122 -4.92 4.71 -11.08
CA SER A 122 -3.60 4.16 -11.46
C SER A 122 -3.61 3.39 -12.77
N GLY A 123 -4.74 3.34 -13.49
CA GLY A 123 -4.87 2.70 -14.78
C GLY A 123 -4.97 1.17 -14.73
N VAL A 124 -5.50 0.60 -13.66
CA VAL A 124 -5.92 -0.80 -13.64
C VAL A 124 -7.12 -0.95 -14.56
N ALA A 125 -7.11 -1.94 -15.43
CA ALA A 125 -8.19 -2.17 -16.37
C ALA A 125 -9.52 -2.51 -15.65
N LYS A 126 -10.65 -1.99 -16.15
CA LYS A 126 -11.97 -2.14 -15.51
C LYS A 126 -12.30 -3.60 -15.12
N GLN A 127 -11.95 -4.54 -15.96
CA GLN A 127 -12.16 -5.97 -15.74
C GLN A 127 -11.35 -6.55 -14.57
N ASP A 128 -10.21 -5.94 -14.24
CA ASP A 128 -9.28 -6.41 -13.21
C ASP A 128 -9.50 -5.69 -11.85
N LEU A 129 -10.35 -4.65 -11.83
CA LEU A 129 -10.57 -3.83 -10.62
C LEU A 129 -11.10 -4.63 -9.44
N ALA A 130 -11.99 -5.59 -9.69
CA ALA A 130 -12.57 -6.41 -8.63
C ALA A 130 -11.52 -7.32 -7.98
N GLU A 131 -10.68 -7.98 -8.78
CA GLU A 131 -9.59 -8.81 -8.29
C GLU A 131 -8.56 -7.98 -7.55
N PHE A 132 -8.13 -6.86 -8.14
CA PHE A 132 -7.21 -5.92 -7.49
C PHE A 132 -7.74 -5.46 -6.13
N ALA A 133 -9.01 -5.07 -6.06
CA ALA A 133 -9.64 -4.62 -4.82
C ALA A 133 -9.68 -5.72 -3.75
N GLU A 134 -9.96 -6.96 -4.14
CA GLU A 134 -9.95 -8.08 -3.21
C GLU A 134 -8.55 -8.33 -2.63
N GLN A 135 -7.51 -8.33 -3.47
CA GLN A 135 -6.13 -8.51 -3.01
C GLN A 135 -5.65 -7.34 -2.15
N ALA A 136 -5.93 -6.10 -2.57
CA ALA A 136 -5.55 -4.92 -1.79
C ALA A 136 -6.33 -4.83 -0.47
N ALA A 137 -7.59 -5.25 -0.41
CA ALA A 137 -8.35 -5.32 0.82
C ALA A 137 -7.77 -6.36 1.80
N LYS A 138 -7.39 -7.55 1.31
CA LYS A 138 -6.70 -8.57 2.11
C LYS A 138 -5.37 -8.04 2.64
N MET A 139 -4.58 -7.38 1.80
CA MET A 139 -3.34 -6.71 2.20
C MET A 139 -3.61 -5.64 3.26
N GLY A 140 -4.62 -4.81 3.08
CA GLY A 140 -5.02 -3.77 4.03
C GLY A 140 -5.34 -4.33 5.41
N VAL A 141 -6.11 -5.41 5.47
CA VAL A 141 -6.41 -6.12 6.72
C VAL A 141 -5.14 -6.71 7.35
N ALA A 142 -4.27 -7.33 6.55
CA ALA A 142 -3.05 -7.94 7.04
C ALA A 142 -2.02 -6.91 7.58
N PHE A 143 -2.02 -5.69 7.03
CA PHE A 143 -1.06 -4.63 7.37
C PHE A 143 -1.64 -3.56 8.30
N ASP A 144 -2.89 -3.72 8.74
CA ASP A 144 -3.63 -2.73 9.55
C ASP A 144 -3.73 -1.36 8.83
N LEU A 145 -4.03 -1.39 7.54
CA LEU A 145 -4.21 -0.22 6.69
C LEU A 145 -5.68 0.04 6.38
N THR A 146 -6.03 1.31 6.22
CA THR A 146 -7.34 1.67 5.63
C THR A 146 -7.41 1.26 4.17
N GLY A 147 -8.63 1.18 3.60
CA GLY A 147 -8.81 0.86 2.18
C GLY A 147 -8.06 1.84 1.26
N ASP A 148 -8.14 3.14 1.54
CA ASP A 148 -7.41 4.18 0.79
C ASP A 148 -5.90 3.96 0.83
N GLN A 149 -5.34 3.70 2.01
CA GLN A 149 -3.90 3.43 2.18
C GLN A 149 -3.47 2.15 1.45
N ALA A 150 -4.24 1.08 1.56
CA ALA A 150 -3.94 -0.19 0.90
C ALA A 150 -4.03 -0.07 -0.63
N GLY A 151 -5.10 0.55 -1.14
CA GLY A 151 -5.28 0.79 -2.56
C GLY A 151 -4.17 1.66 -3.15
N LYS A 152 -3.84 2.76 -2.46
CA LYS A 152 -2.75 3.65 -2.87
C LYS A 152 -1.39 2.93 -2.86
N MET A 153 -1.05 2.25 -1.77
CA MET A 153 0.23 1.54 -1.64
C MET A 153 0.43 0.52 -2.76
N MET A 154 -0.58 -0.31 -3.01
CA MET A 154 -0.51 -1.34 -4.04
C MET A 154 -0.47 -0.74 -5.46
N SER A 155 -1.20 0.34 -5.69
CA SER A 155 -1.20 1.09 -6.94
C SER A 155 0.16 1.77 -7.20
N ASP A 156 0.74 2.38 -6.17
CA ASP A 156 2.06 3.03 -6.24
C ASP A 156 3.17 2.02 -6.54
N TRP A 157 3.14 0.84 -5.92
CA TRP A 157 4.09 -0.23 -6.23
C TRP A 157 3.95 -0.69 -7.67
N ARG A 158 2.72 -0.94 -8.12
CA ARG A 158 2.45 -1.37 -9.49
C ARG A 158 2.95 -0.35 -10.50
N ALA A 159 2.58 0.91 -10.35
CA ALA A 159 2.93 1.97 -11.28
C ALA A 159 4.42 2.34 -11.21
N GLY A 160 4.95 2.53 -10.00
CA GLY A 160 6.34 2.97 -9.79
C GLY A 160 7.38 1.96 -10.24
N MET A 161 7.11 0.67 -10.12
CA MET A 161 7.99 -0.41 -10.55
C MET A 161 7.56 -1.07 -11.86
N ASN A 162 6.51 -0.57 -12.50
CA ASN A 162 5.94 -1.14 -13.74
C ASN A 162 5.62 -2.64 -13.62
N LEU A 163 4.98 -3.03 -12.50
CA LEU A 163 4.64 -4.41 -12.21
C LEU A 163 3.34 -4.83 -12.90
N THR A 164 3.29 -6.09 -13.30
CA THR A 164 2.04 -6.78 -13.64
C THR A 164 1.21 -7.03 -12.36
N LEU A 165 -0.09 -7.30 -12.51
CA LEU A 165 -0.94 -7.63 -11.36
C LEU A 165 -0.42 -8.83 -10.55
N PRO A 166 -0.05 -9.97 -11.17
CA PRO A 166 0.53 -11.09 -10.41
C PRO A 166 1.79 -10.73 -9.63
N GLN A 167 2.66 -9.87 -10.19
CA GLN A 167 3.87 -9.43 -9.50
C GLN A 167 3.58 -8.55 -8.29
N VAL A 168 2.63 -7.62 -8.39
CA VAL A 168 2.27 -6.78 -7.24
C VAL A 168 1.58 -7.60 -6.14
N TYR A 169 0.80 -8.63 -6.50
CA TYR A 169 0.21 -9.54 -5.52
C TYR A 169 1.30 -10.38 -4.82
N SER A 170 2.23 -10.93 -5.59
CA SER A 170 3.39 -11.65 -5.03
C SER A 170 4.24 -10.76 -4.11
N LEU A 171 4.39 -9.49 -4.44
CA LEU A 171 5.07 -8.52 -3.60
C LEU A 171 4.31 -8.30 -2.27
N ALA A 172 2.99 -8.15 -2.31
CA ALA A 172 2.17 -8.00 -1.12
C ALA A 172 2.28 -9.23 -0.20
N ASP A 173 2.24 -10.44 -0.78
CA ASP A 173 2.44 -11.69 -0.04
C ASP A 173 3.84 -11.78 0.58
N ALA A 174 4.88 -11.37 -0.16
CA ALA A 174 6.25 -11.34 0.35
C ALA A 174 6.40 -10.35 1.51
N VAL A 175 5.81 -9.15 1.41
CA VAL A 175 5.80 -8.14 2.49
C VAL A 175 5.08 -8.69 3.72
N ASN A 176 3.92 -9.34 3.55
CA ASN A 176 3.20 -9.97 4.65
C ASN A 176 4.04 -11.05 5.33
N HIS A 177 4.64 -11.94 4.55
CA HIS A 177 5.51 -12.99 5.08
C HIS A 177 6.70 -12.41 5.86
N LEU A 178 7.40 -11.43 5.29
CA LEU A 178 8.55 -10.80 5.92
C LEU A 178 8.19 -10.07 7.21
N SER A 179 7.08 -9.32 7.22
CA SER A 179 6.63 -8.59 8.41
C SER A 179 6.22 -9.51 9.56
N ASN A 180 5.75 -10.72 9.26
CA ASN A 180 5.39 -11.71 10.26
C ASN A 180 6.59 -12.52 10.81
N ASN A 181 7.71 -12.54 10.08
CA ASN A 181 8.88 -13.36 10.44
C ASN A 181 10.14 -12.55 10.76
N MET A 182 10.12 -11.25 10.53
CA MET A 182 11.26 -10.35 10.76
C MET A 182 10.82 -9.13 11.57
N ASN A 183 11.76 -8.45 12.22
CA ASN A 183 11.48 -7.20 12.93
C ASN A 183 11.35 -6.02 11.95
N ALA A 184 10.34 -6.09 11.07
CA ALA A 184 10.06 -5.08 10.06
C ALA A 184 8.54 -4.99 9.86
N THR A 185 7.91 -3.88 10.21
CA THR A 185 6.47 -3.72 10.01
C THR A 185 6.13 -3.60 8.52
N ALA A 186 4.97 -4.12 8.10
CA ALA A 186 4.55 -4.05 6.71
C ALA A 186 4.44 -2.61 6.16
N PRO A 187 3.92 -1.61 6.90
CA PRO A 187 3.93 -0.22 6.45
C PRO A 187 5.34 0.35 6.25
N ALA A 188 6.28 0.09 7.18
CA ALA A 188 7.65 0.54 7.06
C ALA A 188 8.37 -0.08 5.85
N LEU A 189 8.14 -1.38 5.63
CA LEU A 189 8.66 -2.09 4.48
C LEU A 189 8.06 -1.57 3.17
N GLY A 190 6.75 -1.28 3.18
CA GLY A 190 6.05 -0.65 2.06
C GLY A 190 6.64 0.70 1.67
N GLU A 191 7.02 1.52 2.65
CA GLU A 191 7.68 2.80 2.43
C GLU A 191 9.08 2.64 1.81
N VAL A 192 9.89 1.68 2.29
CA VAL A 192 11.19 1.36 1.67
C VAL A 192 11.01 0.96 0.21
N ILE A 193 10.08 0.05 -0.08
CA ILE A 193 9.82 -0.43 -1.44
C ILE A 193 9.40 0.73 -2.35
N GLN A 194 8.51 1.60 -1.90
CA GLN A 194 8.05 2.75 -2.68
C GLN A 194 9.20 3.71 -3.02
N ARG A 195 10.14 3.93 -2.08
CA ARG A 195 11.27 4.86 -2.25
C ARG A 195 12.36 4.33 -3.18
N VAL A 196 12.62 3.03 -3.18
CA VAL A 196 13.81 2.48 -3.84
C VAL A 196 13.51 1.37 -4.84
N GLY A 197 12.30 0.82 -4.87
CA GLY A 197 11.95 -0.37 -5.64
C GLY A 197 12.31 -0.27 -7.11
N ALA A 198 11.89 0.80 -7.80
CA ALA A 198 12.18 1.01 -9.21
C ALA A 198 13.69 1.04 -9.51
N VAL A 199 14.47 1.74 -8.69
CA VAL A 199 15.93 1.84 -8.86
C VAL A 199 16.59 0.48 -8.61
N ALA A 200 16.20 -0.22 -7.57
CA ALA A 200 16.75 -1.53 -7.23
C ALA A 200 16.45 -2.59 -8.31
N MET A 201 15.25 -2.53 -8.93
CA MET A 201 14.90 -3.41 -10.05
C MET A 201 15.76 -3.13 -11.29
N VAL A 202 16.04 -1.87 -11.63
CA VAL A 202 16.99 -1.52 -12.70
C VAL A 202 18.39 -2.06 -12.39
N CYS A 203 18.75 -2.16 -11.10
CA CYS A 203 20.02 -2.76 -10.68
C CYS A 203 20.01 -4.32 -10.69
N GLY A 204 18.92 -4.97 -11.10
CA GLY A 204 18.84 -6.42 -11.30
C GLY A 204 18.12 -7.18 -10.18
N LEU A 205 17.52 -6.50 -9.21
CA LEU A 205 16.69 -7.14 -8.17
C LEU A 205 15.27 -7.34 -8.67
N SER A 206 14.64 -8.46 -8.31
CA SER A 206 13.18 -8.58 -8.43
C SER A 206 12.48 -7.82 -7.30
N GLU A 207 11.18 -7.56 -7.47
CA GLU A 207 10.33 -6.87 -6.49
C GLU A 207 10.37 -7.53 -5.11
N THR A 208 10.32 -8.85 -5.06
CA THR A 208 10.37 -9.61 -3.80
C THR A 208 11.75 -9.58 -3.14
N LYS A 209 12.82 -9.54 -3.94
CA LYS A 209 14.19 -9.38 -3.42
C LYS A 209 14.45 -7.97 -2.88
N VAL A 210 13.82 -6.94 -3.46
CA VAL A 210 13.82 -5.59 -2.89
C VAL A 210 13.16 -5.59 -1.53
N ALA A 211 12.01 -6.26 -1.39
CA ALA A 211 11.32 -6.41 -0.10
C ALA A 211 12.21 -7.14 0.93
N ALA A 212 12.83 -8.26 0.55
CA ALA A 212 13.69 -9.03 1.46
C ALA A 212 14.88 -8.22 1.97
N LEU A 213 15.57 -7.47 1.10
CA LEU A 213 16.67 -6.60 1.51
C LEU A 213 16.18 -5.43 2.37
N GLY A 214 15.04 -4.81 2.00
CA GLY A 214 14.41 -3.77 2.82
C GLY A 214 14.10 -4.26 4.23
N ALA A 215 13.52 -5.45 4.36
CA ALA A 215 13.22 -6.08 5.63
C ALA A 215 14.50 -6.36 6.45
N ALA A 216 15.60 -6.79 5.79
CA ALA A 216 16.88 -7.01 6.45
C ALA A 216 17.45 -5.71 7.04
N PHE A 217 17.41 -4.58 6.32
CA PHE A 217 17.84 -3.28 6.83
C PHE A 217 16.96 -2.78 7.98
N LEU A 218 15.63 -2.90 7.87
CA LEU A 218 14.71 -2.53 8.94
C LEU A 218 14.92 -3.38 10.19
N SER A 219 15.09 -4.69 10.03
CA SER A 219 15.36 -5.63 11.14
C SER A 219 16.71 -5.38 11.82
N ALA A 220 17.65 -4.80 11.08
CA ALA A 220 18.93 -4.34 11.65
C ALA A 220 18.82 -3.00 12.42
N GLY A 221 17.61 -2.41 12.48
CA GLY A 221 17.32 -1.21 13.26
C GLY A 221 17.35 0.10 12.47
N ALA A 222 17.44 0.04 11.13
CA ALA A 222 17.35 1.24 10.30
C ALA A 222 15.93 1.79 10.24
N SER A 223 15.76 3.12 10.21
CA SER A 223 14.47 3.73 9.85
C SER A 223 14.16 3.50 8.35
N PRO A 224 12.89 3.61 7.90
CA PRO A 224 12.55 3.41 6.49
C PRO A 224 13.36 4.28 5.52
N GLU A 225 13.60 5.55 5.86
CA GLU A 225 14.40 6.48 5.05
C GLU A 225 15.86 6.05 4.95
N VAL A 226 16.44 5.65 6.08
CA VAL A 226 17.84 5.20 6.15
C VAL A 226 18.00 3.88 5.40
N ALA A 227 17.07 2.95 5.58
CA ALA A 227 17.03 1.67 4.87
C ALA A 227 16.93 1.88 3.35
N ALA A 228 16.02 2.74 2.88
CA ALA A 228 15.87 3.04 1.46
C ALA A 228 17.11 3.73 0.87
N THR A 229 17.71 4.68 1.58
CA THR A 229 18.94 5.39 1.17
C THR A 229 20.10 4.40 1.08
N ALA A 230 20.28 3.55 2.08
CA ALA A 230 21.34 2.54 2.11
C ALA A 230 21.15 1.51 0.99
N LEU A 231 19.93 1.00 0.80
CA LEU A 231 19.63 0.03 -0.26
C LEU A 231 19.84 0.64 -1.65
N LYS A 232 19.45 1.90 -1.87
CA LYS A 232 19.71 2.63 -3.11
C LYS A 232 21.21 2.80 -3.35
N SER A 233 21.96 3.32 -2.37
CA SER A 233 23.41 3.50 -2.48
C SER A 233 24.11 2.17 -2.74
N PHE A 234 23.72 1.13 -2.02
CA PHE A 234 24.28 -0.21 -2.14
C PHE A 234 24.09 -0.78 -3.55
N THR A 235 22.85 -0.87 -4.03
CA THR A 235 22.53 -1.44 -5.33
C THR A 235 23.11 -0.64 -6.49
N THR A 236 22.99 0.69 -6.46
CA THR A 236 23.53 1.55 -7.52
C THR A 236 25.06 1.51 -7.58
N THR A 237 25.75 1.39 -6.45
CA THR A 237 27.20 1.27 -6.42
C THR A 237 27.66 -0.03 -7.07
N LEU A 238 26.99 -1.14 -6.82
CA LEU A 238 27.37 -2.44 -7.38
C LEU A 238 27.23 -2.52 -8.90
N VAL A 239 26.38 -1.70 -9.51
CA VAL A 239 26.19 -1.66 -10.98
C VAL A 239 26.97 -0.55 -11.69
N LYS A 240 27.71 0.30 -10.98
CA LYS A 240 28.46 1.42 -11.58
C LYS A 240 29.50 0.99 -12.63
N GLY A 241 30.07 -0.20 -12.51
CA GLY A 241 31.10 -0.67 -13.43
C GLY A 241 32.26 0.32 -13.57
N THR A 242 32.56 0.74 -14.78
CA THR A 242 33.65 1.71 -15.07
C THR A 242 33.41 3.13 -14.56
N ALA A 243 32.16 3.46 -14.15
CA ALA A 243 31.82 4.76 -13.58
C ALA A 243 32.14 4.88 -12.06
N MET A 244 32.70 3.83 -11.45
CA MET A 244 33.19 3.92 -10.09
C MET A 244 34.35 4.91 -9.96
N SER A 245 34.40 5.65 -8.84
CA SER A 245 35.58 6.45 -8.52
C SER A 245 36.79 5.54 -8.29
N LYS A 246 37.99 6.11 -8.41
CA LYS A 246 39.24 5.37 -8.18
C LYS A 246 39.29 4.71 -6.81
N ASN A 247 38.83 5.42 -5.76
CA ASN A 247 38.78 4.91 -4.41
C ASN A 247 37.77 3.78 -4.26
N GLN A 248 36.56 3.96 -4.76
CA GLN A 248 35.55 2.88 -4.76
C GLN A 248 36.08 1.63 -5.46
N ALA A 249 36.66 1.78 -6.67
CA ALA A 249 37.21 0.65 -7.41
C ALA A 249 38.38 -0.02 -6.69
N ALA A 250 39.21 0.74 -5.96
CA ALA A 250 40.29 0.21 -5.14
C ALA A 250 39.74 -0.58 -3.93
N ALA A 251 38.71 -0.05 -3.23
CA ALA A 251 38.06 -0.73 -2.13
C ALA A 251 37.46 -2.08 -2.58
N PHE A 252 36.73 -2.11 -3.71
CA PHE A 252 36.21 -3.38 -4.25
C PHE A 252 37.31 -4.37 -4.66
N ARG A 253 38.41 -3.89 -5.25
CA ARG A 253 39.56 -4.73 -5.60
C ARG A 253 40.23 -5.34 -4.38
N SER A 254 40.30 -4.61 -3.23
CA SER A 254 40.85 -5.16 -1.98
C SER A 254 40.01 -6.29 -1.39
N LEU A 255 38.74 -6.37 -1.80
CA LEU A 255 37.82 -7.47 -1.51
C LEU A 255 37.84 -8.58 -2.56
N GLY A 256 38.62 -8.44 -3.62
CA GLY A 256 38.70 -9.41 -4.72
C GLY A 256 37.69 -9.21 -5.84
N PHE A 257 36.98 -8.09 -5.89
CA PHE A 257 35.95 -7.80 -6.91
C PHE A 257 36.46 -6.88 -8.01
N SER A 258 36.10 -7.20 -9.27
CA SER A 258 36.21 -6.31 -10.39
C SER A 258 34.91 -5.50 -10.55
N ALA A 259 35.00 -4.18 -10.61
CA ALA A 259 33.84 -3.31 -10.78
C ALA A 259 33.01 -3.66 -12.03
N THR A 260 33.69 -3.93 -13.17
CA THR A 260 33.01 -4.29 -14.42
C THR A 260 32.33 -5.67 -14.35
N GLN A 261 33.02 -6.64 -13.73
CA GLN A 261 32.44 -7.98 -13.59
C GLN A 261 31.26 -7.96 -12.61
N MET A 262 31.39 -7.26 -11.51
CA MET A 262 30.31 -7.12 -10.50
C MET A 262 29.05 -6.49 -11.11
N ALA A 263 29.17 -5.47 -11.97
CA ALA A 263 28.03 -4.90 -12.67
C ALA A 263 27.30 -5.91 -13.57
N LYS A 264 28.06 -6.82 -14.22
CA LYS A 264 27.47 -7.92 -15.01
C LYS A 264 26.84 -8.99 -14.12
N ASP A 265 27.47 -9.32 -13.01
CA ASP A 265 26.98 -10.31 -12.05
C ASP A 265 25.69 -9.84 -11.38
N MET A 266 25.56 -8.54 -11.09
CA MET A 266 24.30 -7.93 -10.61
C MET A 266 23.14 -8.13 -11.57
N GLN A 267 23.36 -8.05 -12.88
CA GLN A 267 22.28 -8.30 -13.86
C GLN A 267 21.95 -9.79 -14.02
N ARG A 268 22.86 -10.68 -13.66
CA ARG A 268 22.67 -12.13 -13.75
C ARG A 268 22.11 -12.72 -12.45
N ASP A 269 22.68 -12.36 -11.33
CA ASP A 269 22.34 -12.80 -9.99
C ASP A 269 22.66 -11.69 -8.98
N ALA A 270 21.74 -10.71 -8.88
CA ALA A 270 21.91 -9.58 -7.96
C ALA A 270 22.01 -10.04 -6.50
N GLN A 271 21.15 -10.96 -6.07
CA GLN A 271 21.12 -11.45 -4.69
C GLN A 271 22.42 -12.15 -4.30
N GLY A 272 22.89 -13.08 -5.12
CA GLY A 272 24.15 -13.77 -4.86
C GLY A 272 25.36 -12.83 -4.91
N THR A 273 25.34 -11.82 -5.79
CA THR A 273 26.40 -10.82 -5.86
C THR A 273 26.44 -9.95 -4.61
N ILE A 274 25.28 -9.47 -4.16
CA ILE A 274 25.12 -8.70 -2.91
C ILE A 274 25.63 -9.51 -1.74
N PHE A 275 25.21 -10.76 -1.62
CA PHE A 275 25.64 -11.64 -0.53
C PHE A 275 27.15 -11.85 -0.51
N LYS A 276 27.78 -12.10 -1.66
CA LYS A 276 29.24 -12.25 -1.79
C LYS A 276 29.99 -11.00 -1.34
N VAL A 277 29.51 -9.81 -1.70
CA VAL A 277 30.14 -8.54 -1.30
C VAL A 277 30.00 -8.33 0.21
N LEU A 278 28.83 -8.57 0.79
CA LEU A 278 28.62 -8.47 2.23
C LEU A 278 29.49 -9.47 3.01
N GLN A 279 29.58 -10.71 2.53
CA GLN A 279 30.42 -11.75 3.14
C GLN A 279 31.89 -11.35 3.11
N ALA A 280 32.39 -10.92 1.95
CA ALA A 280 33.78 -10.47 1.84
C ALA A 280 34.12 -9.27 2.72
N LEU A 281 33.14 -8.40 2.99
CA LEU A 281 33.27 -7.32 3.97
C LEU A 281 33.27 -7.85 5.41
N ALA A 282 32.37 -8.78 5.72
CA ALA A 282 32.28 -9.38 7.05
C ALA A 282 33.55 -10.16 7.44
N ASP A 283 34.23 -10.75 6.46
CA ASP A 283 35.49 -11.49 6.66
C ASP A 283 36.71 -10.59 6.91
N LYS A 284 36.58 -9.26 6.73
CA LYS A 284 37.69 -8.33 7.02
C LYS A 284 37.79 -8.00 8.51
N PRO A 285 39.00 -7.66 9.02
CA PRO A 285 39.17 -7.14 10.35
C PRO A 285 38.26 -5.93 10.60
N LYS A 286 37.70 -5.81 11.81
CA LYS A 286 36.70 -4.77 12.15
C LYS A 286 37.18 -3.34 11.89
N GLU A 287 38.46 -3.08 12.12
CA GLU A 287 39.09 -1.79 11.85
C GLU A 287 39.11 -1.41 10.38
N LEU A 288 39.10 -2.38 9.47
CA LEU A 288 39.03 -2.16 8.04
C LEU A 288 37.57 -2.11 7.49
N GLN A 289 36.65 -2.79 8.16
CA GLN A 289 35.25 -2.84 7.72
C GLN A 289 34.64 -1.45 7.58
N MET A 290 34.83 -0.58 8.58
CA MET A 290 34.24 0.78 8.58
C MET A 290 34.83 1.67 7.49
N SER A 291 36.14 1.64 7.27
CA SER A 291 36.75 2.41 6.20
C SER A 291 36.33 1.94 4.82
N LEU A 292 36.27 0.63 4.59
CA LEU A 292 35.81 0.03 3.33
C LEU A 292 34.34 0.38 3.07
N LEU A 293 33.47 0.25 4.08
CA LEU A 293 32.06 0.62 3.94
C LEU A 293 31.88 2.09 3.56
N THR A 294 32.64 2.99 4.22
CA THR A 294 32.59 4.41 3.93
C THR A 294 33.04 4.72 2.50
N GLU A 295 34.15 4.11 2.05
CA GLU A 295 34.66 4.31 0.69
C GLU A 295 33.74 3.71 -0.38
N MET A 296 33.13 2.56 -0.10
CA MET A 296 32.26 1.88 -1.05
C MET A 296 30.89 2.54 -1.18
N PHE A 297 30.24 2.85 -0.06
CA PHE A 297 28.82 3.19 -0.02
C PHE A 297 28.50 4.57 0.55
N GLY A 298 29.52 5.28 1.09
CA GLY A 298 29.36 6.59 1.73
C GLY A 298 28.89 6.50 3.18
N GLN A 299 29.09 7.60 3.91
CA GLN A 299 28.79 7.68 5.35
C GLN A 299 27.30 7.51 5.66
N GLU A 300 26.42 7.99 4.79
CA GLU A 300 24.96 7.95 4.97
C GLU A 300 24.41 6.51 5.04
N SER A 301 25.10 5.55 4.41
CA SER A 301 24.70 4.15 4.37
C SER A 301 25.22 3.31 5.53
N LEU A 302 26.19 3.83 6.32
CA LEU A 302 26.86 3.08 7.38
C LEU A 302 25.88 2.61 8.46
N GLY A 303 24.95 3.48 8.87
CA GLY A 303 23.99 3.20 9.92
C GLY A 303 23.09 1.98 9.64
N ALA A 304 22.89 1.65 8.37
CA ALA A 304 22.10 0.50 7.96
C ALA A 304 22.95 -0.72 7.59
N ILE A 305 24.07 -0.52 6.86
CA ILE A 305 24.88 -1.64 6.35
C ILE A 305 25.74 -2.27 7.46
N ALA A 306 26.29 -1.50 8.40
CA ALA A 306 27.12 -2.04 9.46
C ALA A 306 26.37 -3.00 10.41
N PRO A 307 25.14 -2.70 10.87
CA PRO A 307 24.33 -3.66 11.62
C PRO A 307 23.97 -4.91 10.79
N LEU A 308 23.74 -4.75 9.49
CA LEU A 308 23.46 -5.88 8.60
C LEU A 308 24.64 -6.87 8.55
N LEU A 309 25.88 -6.38 8.43
CA LEU A 309 27.07 -7.23 8.46
C LEU A 309 27.19 -8.03 9.77
N LYS A 310 26.81 -7.43 10.89
CA LYS A 310 26.83 -8.11 12.20
C LYS A 310 25.83 -9.30 12.26
N ASN A 311 24.75 -9.20 11.50
CA ASN A 311 23.65 -10.17 11.49
C ASN A 311 23.68 -11.09 10.25
N MET A 312 24.79 -11.16 9.50
CA MET A 312 24.91 -11.96 8.27
C MET A 312 24.54 -13.44 8.45
N GLY A 313 24.76 -14.00 9.64
CA GLY A 313 24.36 -15.39 9.93
C GLY A 313 22.85 -15.66 9.81
N ASN A 314 22.02 -14.61 9.95
CA ASN A 314 20.56 -14.73 9.85
C ASN A 314 20.04 -14.48 8.42
N LEU A 315 20.87 -13.97 7.52
CA LEU A 315 20.50 -13.68 6.12
C LEU A 315 20.70 -14.88 5.19
N SER A 316 21.37 -15.93 5.67
CA SER A 316 21.67 -17.14 4.88
C SER A 316 20.61 -18.25 5.07
N GLN A 317 19.64 -18.04 5.94
CA GLN A 317 18.50 -18.92 6.19
C GLN A 317 17.25 -18.39 5.46
#